data_ad23ee183a264a221d4236e3e986abc7
#
_entry.id   ad23ee183a264a221d4236e3e986abc7
#
_cell.length_a   1.000
_cell.length_b   1.000
_cell.length_c   1.000
_cell.angle_alpha   90.00
_cell.angle_beta   90.00
_cell.angle_gamma   90.00
#
_symmetry.space_group_name_H-M   'P 1'
#
loop_
_entity.id
_entity.type
_entity.pdbx_description
1 polymer ?
#
loop_
_entity_poly.entity_id
_entity_poly.type
_entity_poly.pdbx_seq_one_letter_code
_entity_poly.pdbx_strand_id
1 'polypeptide(L)'
;MGYTDEESRTLRTAVYGAMVLVSVADEGALDQETHAGVRAMAALPDEVRAAISADAPELPGGTVAEVEHGVLAALRQSFALVAYRAPQDAEAFADAVVEICREVATADGSVAQAEHAAVVRIRTALNR
;
A
#
# COMPACT_ATOMS: atom_id res chain seq x y z
N MET A 1 9.60 16.81 -11.34
CA MET A 1 8.65 16.25 -12.29
C MET A 1 7.92 15.06 -11.70
N GLY A 2 6.60 15.04 -11.80
CA GLY A 2 5.78 14.00 -11.21
C GLY A 2 5.83 12.69 -11.99
N TYR A 3 5.12 11.71 -11.48
CA TYR A 3 4.98 10.41 -12.13
C TYR A 3 4.01 10.50 -13.31
N THR A 4 4.20 9.63 -14.32
CA THR A 4 3.27 9.54 -15.44
C THR A 4 1.94 8.95 -14.99
N ASP A 5 0.91 9.01 -15.84
CA ASP A 5 -0.40 8.44 -15.52
C ASP A 5 -0.31 6.93 -15.26
N GLU A 6 0.48 6.21 -16.06
CA GLU A 6 0.68 4.78 -15.89
C GLU A 6 1.42 4.48 -14.58
N GLU A 7 2.48 5.24 -14.30
CA GLU A 7 3.22 5.10 -13.05
C GLU A 7 2.36 5.42 -11.85
N SER A 8 1.56 6.47 -11.93
CA SER A 8 0.63 6.85 -10.87
C SER A 8 -0.41 5.75 -10.61
N ARG A 9 -0.88 5.08 -11.66
CA ARG A 9 -1.81 3.96 -11.54
C ARG A 9 -1.16 2.81 -10.77
N THR A 10 0.10 2.49 -11.08
CA THR A 10 0.85 1.45 -10.38
C THR A 10 1.00 1.79 -8.90
N LEU A 11 1.35 3.03 -8.59
CA LEU A 11 1.48 3.49 -7.21
C LEU A 11 0.15 3.42 -6.46
N ARG A 12 -0.95 3.83 -7.10
CA ARG A 12 -2.29 3.74 -6.50
C ARG A 12 -2.66 2.30 -6.17
N THR A 13 -2.45 1.40 -7.14
CA THR A 13 -2.73 -0.02 -6.95
C THR A 13 -1.91 -0.58 -5.79
N ALA A 14 -0.63 -0.22 -5.71
CA ALA A 14 0.26 -0.70 -4.66
C ALA A 14 -0.22 -0.24 -3.27
N VAL A 15 -0.44 1.05 -3.10
CA VAL A 15 -0.75 1.62 -1.78
C VAL A 15 -2.16 1.22 -1.32
N TYR A 16 -3.17 1.46 -2.15
CA TYR A 16 -4.55 1.12 -1.78
C TYR A 16 -4.75 -0.40 -1.74
N GLY A 17 -4.08 -1.13 -2.62
CA GLY A 17 -4.12 -2.58 -2.62
C GLY A 17 -3.53 -3.17 -1.35
N ALA A 18 -2.43 -2.62 -0.86
CA ALA A 18 -1.82 -3.06 0.40
C ALA A 18 -2.80 -2.87 1.55
N MET A 19 -3.48 -1.72 1.62
CA MET A 19 -4.49 -1.46 2.63
C MET A 19 -5.62 -2.50 2.56
N VAL A 20 -6.09 -2.81 1.36
CA VAL A 20 -7.16 -3.78 1.14
C VAL A 20 -6.73 -5.17 1.59
N LEU A 21 -5.51 -5.59 1.25
CA LEU A 21 -5.01 -6.91 1.66
C LEU A 21 -5.00 -7.08 3.17
N VAL A 22 -4.61 -6.04 3.90
CA VAL A 22 -4.60 -6.09 5.36
C VAL A 22 -6.02 -6.08 5.90
N SER A 23 -6.90 -5.22 5.35
CA SER A 23 -8.29 -5.09 5.81
C SER A 23 -9.10 -6.35 5.58
N VAL A 24 -8.93 -7.03 4.44
CA VAL A 24 -9.69 -8.24 4.10
C VAL A 24 -9.27 -9.43 4.98
N ALA A 25 -8.07 -9.37 5.56
CA ALA A 25 -7.59 -10.42 6.45
C ALA A 25 -8.34 -10.44 7.79
N ASP A 26 -9.06 -9.35 8.12
CA ASP A 26 -9.86 -9.25 9.34
C ASP A 26 -11.26 -8.76 9.00
N GLU A 27 -12.27 -9.55 9.30
CA GLU A 27 -13.66 -9.20 9.01
C GLU A 27 -14.22 -8.28 10.09
N GLY A 28 -14.74 -7.13 9.71
CA GLY A 28 -15.62 -6.34 10.56
C GLY A 28 -15.18 -4.94 10.94
N ALA A 29 -13.97 -4.48 10.62
CA ALA A 29 -13.51 -3.15 11.02
C ALA A 29 -13.07 -2.30 9.82
N LEU A 30 -13.62 -2.57 8.64
CA LEU A 30 -13.16 -2.01 7.39
C LEU A 30 -13.11 -0.46 7.37
N ASP A 31 -14.14 0.19 7.92
CA ASP A 31 -14.21 1.64 7.90
C ASP A 31 -13.14 2.29 8.77
N GLN A 32 -12.92 1.76 9.98
CA GLN A 32 -11.90 2.27 10.89
C GLN A 32 -10.50 2.03 10.34
N GLU A 33 -10.27 0.85 9.78
CA GLU A 33 -8.99 0.47 9.19
C GLU A 33 -8.66 1.35 7.98
N THR A 34 -9.63 1.58 7.10
CA THR A 34 -9.45 2.46 5.95
C THR A 34 -9.14 3.89 6.39
N HIS A 35 -9.83 4.38 7.42
CA HIS A 35 -9.61 5.72 7.94
C HIS A 35 -8.20 5.89 8.52
N ALA A 36 -7.73 4.90 9.28
CA ALA A 36 -6.39 4.90 9.84
C ALA A 36 -5.33 4.89 8.73
N GLY A 37 -5.55 4.08 7.69
CA GLY A 37 -4.63 4.01 6.56
C GLY A 37 -4.54 5.32 5.80
N VAL A 38 -5.67 5.98 5.57
CA VAL A 38 -5.70 7.28 4.88
C VAL A 38 -4.92 8.33 5.68
N ARG A 39 -5.07 8.35 7.00
CA ARG A 39 -4.28 9.26 7.83
C ARG A 39 -2.78 8.98 7.75
N ALA A 40 -2.41 7.71 7.75
CA ALA A 40 -1.02 7.31 7.68
C ALA A 40 -0.37 7.64 6.33
N MET A 41 -1.16 7.82 5.28
CA MET A 41 -0.66 8.21 3.95
C MET A 41 0.07 9.56 3.98
N ALA A 42 -0.15 10.38 4.98
CA ALA A 42 0.59 11.65 5.13
C ALA A 42 2.09 11.44 5.26
N ALA A 43 2.55 10.24 5.64
CA ALA A 43 3.96 9.91 5.73
C ALA A 43 4.62 9.61 4.36
N LEU A 44 3.83 9.43 3.30
CA LEU A 44 4.37 9.19 1.96
C LEU A 44 5.08 10.42 1.42
N PRO A 45 6.11 10.23 0.56
CA PRO A 45 6.73 11.37 -0.13
C PRO A 45 5.69 12.17 -0.91
N ASP A 46 5.88 13.48 -0.99
CA ASP A 46 4.90 14.41 -1.56
C ASP A 46 4.47 14.04 -2.99
N GLU A 47 5.43 13.69 -3.83
CA GLU A 47 5.13 13.33 -5.23
C GLU A 47 4.35 12.03 -5.34
N VAL A 48 4.66 11.05 -4.49
CA VAL A 48 3.92 9.80 -4.42
C VAL A 48 2.48 10.07 -3.96
N ARG A 49 2.33 10.89 -2.92
CA ARG A 49 1.02 11.26 -2.40
C ARG A 49 0.18 11.96 -3.44
N ALA A 50 0.78 12.89 -4.19
CA ALA A 50 0.10 13.58 -5.29
C ALA A 50 -0.33 12.59 -6.38
N ALA A 51 0.54 11.65 -6.73
CA ALA A 51 0.26 10.65 -7.75
C ALA A 51 -0.92 9.75 -7.38
N ILE A 52 -0.95 9.27 -6.13
CA ILE A 52 -2.03 8.38 -5.69
C ILE A 52 -3.35 9.11 -5.47
N SER A 53 -3.31 10.43 -5.25
CA SER A 53 -4.51 11.24 -5.04
C SER A 53 -5.11 11.76 -6.34
N ALA A 54 -4.43 11.60 -7.47
CA ALA A 54 -4.83 12.18 -8.74
C ALA A 54 -6.08 11.53 -9.34
N ASP A 55 -6.38 10.29 -8.97
CA ASP A 55 -7.52 9.56 -9.52
C ASP A 55 -7.99 8.49 -8.52
N ALA A 56 -9.12 7.86 -8.83
CA ALA A 56 -9.64 6.79 -8.00
C ALA A 56 -8.76 5.54 -8.10
N PRO A 57 -8.60 4.77 -7.00
CA PRO A 57 -7.80 3.56 -7.05
C PRO A 57 -8.45 2.48 -7.92
N GLU A 58 -7.63 1.76 -8.67
CA GLU A 58 -8.03 0.59 -9.43
C GLU A 58 -7.30 -0.62 -8.85
N LEU A 59 -8.06 -1.65 -8.50
CA LEU A 59 -7.50 -2.86 -7.92
C LEU A 59 -7.60 -4.01 -8.92
N PRO A 60 -6.66 -4.97 -8.87
CA PRO A 60 -6.78 -6.18 -9.69
C PRO A 60 -8.08 -6.91 -9.39
N GLY A 61 -8.72 -7.46 -10.41
CA GLY A 61 -9.91 -8.28 -10.23
C GLY A 61 -9.57 -9.75 -10.06
N GLY A 62 -10.58 -10.55 -9.73
CA GLY A 62 -10.45 -11.99 -9.64
C GLY A 62 -10.55 -12.52 -8.21
N THR A 63 -9.93 -13.68 -7.97
CA THR A 63 -9.92 -14.31 -6.65
C THR A 63 -9.04 -13.53 -5.69
N VAL A 64 -9.17 -13.79 -4.38
CA VAL A 64 -8.32 -13.17 -3.36
C VAL A 64 -6.85 -13.42 -3.67
N ALA A 65 -6.49 -14.64 -4.09
CA ALA A 65 -5.12 -14.96 -4.44
C ALA A 65 -4.63 -14.15 -5.64
N GLU A 66 -5.48 -13.95 -6.65
CA GLU A 66 -5.14 -13.15 -7.83
C GLU A 66 -4.96 -11.67 -7.47
N VAL A 67 -5.84 -11.12 -6.64
CA VAL A 67 -5.74 -9.75 -6.16
C VAL A 67 -4.44 -9.57 -5.37
N GLU A 68 -4.15 -10.49 -4.46
CA GLU A 68 -2.91 -10.45 -3.68
C GLU A 68 -1.67 -10.47 -4.58
N HIS A 69 -1.64 -11.38 -5.56
CA HIS A 69 -0.53 -11.47 -6.49
C HIS A 69 -0.32 -10.16 -7.25
N GLY A 70 -1.40 -9.57 -7.75
CA GLY A 70 -1.34 -8.31 -8.50
C GLY A 70 -0.88 -7.15 -7.64
N VAL A 71 -1.36 -7.07 -6.39
CA VAL A 71 -0.96 -6.02 -5.46
C VAL A 71 0.51 -6.15 -5.08
N LEU A 72 0.97 -7.36 -4.78
CA LEU A 72 2.38 -7.56 -4.42
C LEU A 72 3.31 -7.25 -5.60
N ALA A 73 2.89 -7.57 -6.82
CA ALA A 73 3.63 -7.19 -8.02
C ALA A 73 3.70 -5.67 -8.17
N ALA A 74 2.57 -4.97 -7.94
CA ALA A 74 2.52 -3.52 -7.99
C ALA A 74 3.42 -2.88 -6.94
N LEU A 75 3.49 -3.46 -5.74
CA LEU A 75 4.38 -2.98 -4.68
C LEU A 75 5.84 -3.08 -5.09
N ARG A 76 6.25 -4.21 -5.67
CA ARG A 76 7.62 -4.38 -6.15
C ARG A 76 7.94 -3.40 -7.26
N GLN A 77 7.03 -3.22 -8.21
CA GLN A 77 7.19 -2.27 -9.31
C GLN A 77 7.26 -0.83 -8.79
N SER A 78 6.43 -0.49 -7.82
CA SER A 78 6.40 0.85 -7.23
C SER A 78 7.68 1.17 -6.48
N PHE A 79 8.21 0.23 -5.71
CA PHE A 79 9.48 0.42 -5.03
C PHE A 79 10.61 0.68 -6.04
N ALA A 80 10.68 -0.13 -7.09
CA ALA A 80 11.69 0.03 -8.14
C ALA A 80 11.52 1.37 -8.87
N LEU A 81 10.28 1.77 -9.12
CA LEU A 81 9.95 3.03 -9.77
C LEU A 81 10.41 4.24 -8.95
N VAL A 82 10.09 4.25 -7.65
CA VAL A 82 10.52 5.33 -6.76
C VAL A 82 12.04 5.36 -6.65
N ALA A 83 12.68 4.19 -6.54
CA ALA A 83 14.13 4.09 -6.48
C ALA A 83 14.81 4.63 -7.75
N TYR A 84 14.17 4.44 -8.89
CA TYR A 84 14.69 4.93 -10.17
C TYR A 84 14.50 6.45 -10.30
N ARG A 85 13.31 6.95 -9.96
CA ARG A 85 12.97 8.37 -10.15
C ARG A 85 13.46 9.27 -9.05
N ALA A 86 13.43 8.78 -7.81
CA ALA A 86 13.78 9.56 -6.62
C ALA A 86 14.43 8.61 -5.60
N PRO A 87 15.71 8.23 -5.83
CA PRO A 87 16.37 7.27 -4.94
C PRO A 87 16.33 7.68 -3.48
N GLN A 88 16.36 8.96 -3.19
CA GLN A 88 16.31 9.48 -1.83
C GLN A 88 14.96 9.23 -1.15
N ASP A 89 13.90 8.97 -1.93
CA ASP A 89 12.55 8.74 -1.41
C ASP A 89 12.19 7.25 -1.31
N ALA A 90 13.03 6.35 -1.84
CA ALA A 90 12.70 4.93 -1.92
C ALA A 90 12.49 4.31 -0.54
N GLU A 91 13.38 4.56 0.40
CA GLU A 91 13.25 4.04 1.76
C GLU A 91 12.04 4.66 2.48
N ALA A 92 11.86 5.96 2.34
CA ALA A 92 10.73 6.66 2.93
C ALA A 92 9.41 6.12 2.39
N PHE A 93 9.34 5.83 1.09
CA PHE A 93 8.16 5.22 0.48
C PHE A 93 7.87 3.85 1.08
N ALA A 94 8.87 2.98 1.14
CA ALA A 94 8.71 1.63 1.68
C ALA A 94 8.30 1.66 3.16
N ASP A 95 8.96 2.49 3.96
CA ASP A 95 8.64 2.64 5.38
C ASP A 95 7.23 3.18 5.57
N ALA A 96 6.80 4.14 4.75
CA ALA A 96 5.47 4.72 4.83
C ALA A 96 4.40 3.69 4.50
N VAL A 97 4.59 2.87 3.47
CA VAL A 97 3.63 1.81 3.12
C VAL A 97 3.51 0.79 4.25
N VAL A 98 4.63 0.38 4.84
CA VAL A 98 4.60 -0.54 5.99
C VAL A 98 3.84 0.09 7.15
N GLU A 99 4.07 1.38 7.43
CA GLU A 99 3.38 2.08 8.51
C GLU A 99 1.88 2.20 8.24
N ILE A 100 1.48 2.49 6.99
CA ILE A 100 0.07 2.49 6.59
C ILE A 100 -0.57 1.13 6.90
N CYS A 101 0.10 0.05 6.55
CA CYS A 101 -0.40 -1.29 6.79
C CYS A 101 -0.52 -1.61 8.28
N ARG A 102 0.45 -1.16 9.08
CA ARG A 102 0.40 -1.32 10.54
C ARG A 102 -0.76 -0.56 11.16
N GLU A 103 -0.97 0.68 10.73
CA GLU A 103 -2.09 1.50 11.21
C GLU A 103 -3.43 0.84 10.86
N VAL A 104 -3.57 0.31 9.65
CA VAL A 104 -4.76 -0.43 9.25
C VAL A 104 -4.94 -1.66 10.14
N ALA A 105 -3.87 -2.43 10.36
CA ALA A 105 -3.94 -3.67 11.12
C ALA A 105 -4.28 -3.45 12.60
N THR A 106 -3.89 -2.29 13.15
CA THR A 106 -4.09 -2.00 14.58
C THR A 106 -5.27 -1.07 14.86
N ALA A 107 -6.03 -0.68 13.84
CA ALA A 107 -7.10 0.31 13.99
C ALA A 107 -8.19 -0.11 14.96
N ASP A 108 -8.42 -1.41 15.15
CA ASP A 108 -9.39 -1.96 16.09
C ASP A 108 -8.78 -2.29 17.47
N GLY A 109 -7.52 -1.96 17.68
CA GLY A 109 -6.82 -2.20 18.94
C GLY A 109 -6.13 -3.56 19.04
N SER A 110 -6.24 -4.40 18.03
CA SER A 110 -5.58 -5.71 18.01
C SER A 110 -5.14 -6.07 16.59
N VAL A 111 -4.12 -6.92 16.49
CA VAL A 111 -3.63 -7.40 15.19
C VAL A 111 -3.92 -8.89 15.10
N ALA A 112 -4.82 -9.27 14.19
CA ALA A 112 -5.10 -10.67 13.92
C ALA A 112 -3.89 -11.33 13.24
N GLN A 113 -3.72 -12.63 13.45
CA GLN A 113 -2.59 -13.36 12.88
C GLN A 113 -2.59 -13.26 11.34
N ALA A 114 -3.77 -13.29 10.72
CA ALA A 114 -3.89 -13.16 9.26
C ALA A 114 -3.44 -11.78 8.77
N GLU A 115 -3.75 -10.71 9.52
CA GLU A 115 -3.30 -9.36 9.22
C GLU A 115 -1.78 -9.25 9.34
N HIS A 116 -1.21 -9.84 10.38
CA HIS A 116 0.24 -9.87 10.56
C HIS A 116 0.92 -10.56 9.37
N ALA A 117 0.39 -11.69 8.92
CA ALA A 117 0.92 -12.41 7.78
C ALA A 117 0.86 -11.57 6.50
N ALA A 118 -0.24 -10.81 6.30
CA ALA A 118 -0.37 -9.91 5.15
C ALA A 118 0.70 -8.81 5.20
N VAL A 119 0.92 -8.21 6.36
CA VAL A 119 1.95 -7.18 6.56
C VAL A 119 3.34 -7.73 6.23
N VAL A 120 3.63 -8.96 6.66
CA VAL A 120 4.93 -9.60 6.37
C VAL A 120 5.13 -9.78 4.87
N ARG A 121 4.10 -10.23 4.15
CA ARG A 121 4.19 -10.38 2.69
C ARG A 121 4.41 -9.04 2.00
N ILE A 122 3.74 -7.99 2.46
CA ILE A 122 3.89 -6.64 1.91
C ILE A 122 5.32 -6.13 2.16
N ARG A 123 5.84 -6.32 3.36
CA ARG A 123 7.22 -5.93 3.68
C ARG A 123 8.22 -6.65 2.78
N THR A 124 8.01 -7.93 2.54
CA THR A 124 8.88 -8.71 1.66
C THR A 124 8.86 -8.15 0.24
N ALA A 125 7.67 -7.78 -0.28
CA ALA A 125 7.53 -7.19 -1.61
C ALA A 125 8.25 -5.84 -1.71
N LEU A 126 8.32 -5.09 -0.61
CA LEU A 126 9.02 -3.80 -0.54
C LEU A 126 10.49 -3.94 -0.15
N ASN A 127 10.99 -5.14 -0.03
CA ASN A 127 12.37 -5.42 0.34
C ASN A 127 12.69 -4.90 1.75
N ARG A 128 11.74 -5.05 2.65
CA ARG A 128 11.82 -4.63 4.06
C ARG A 128 11.73 -5.86 5.00
#